data_c8311e59e86fe3555ef8c01722a9fdd8
#
_entry.id   c8311e59e86fe3555ef8c01722a9fdd8
#
_cell.length_a   1.000
_cell.length_b   1.000
_cell.length_c   1.000
_cell.angle_alpha   90.00
_cell.angle_beta   90.00
_cell.angle_gamma   90.00
#
_symmetry.space_group_name_H-M   'P 1'
#
loop_
_entity.id
_entity.type
_entity.pdbx_description
1 polymer ?
#
loop_
_entity_poly.entity_id
_entity_poly.type
_entity_poly.pdbx_seq_one_letter_code
_entity_poly.pdbx_strand_id
1 'polypeptide(L)'
;MTDVTVKHIDELESHGGNGRFLFARKGLGVTSFGMNVERFPAGYADYPDHTHEKDGQEEVYFVYEGSATLQAGDESFELMPGTFARVGPGQSRKIVPGENGVSLLALGGKPGSFEANV
;
A
#
# COMPACT_ATOMS: atom_id res chain seq x y z
N MET A 1 -15.54 19.54 21.26
CA MET A 1 -14.93 18.26 20.85
C MET A 1 -14.54 18.33 19.38
N THR A 2 -13.33 17.92 19.05
CA THR A 2 -12.87 17.92 17.66
C THR A 2 -12.90 16.52 17.11
N ASP A 3 -13.22 16.41 15.83
CA ASP A 3 -13.18 15.14 15.09
C ASP A 3 -11.86 15.04 14.32
N VAL A 4 -10.78 14.78 15.04
CA VAL A 4 -9.42 14.67 14.50
C VAL A 4 -8.73 13.49 15.18
N THR A 5 -8.08 12.66 14.40
CA THR A 5 -7.23 11.57 14.91
C THR A 5 -5.81 11.77 14.39
N VAL A 6 -4.84 11.78 15.30
CA VAL A 6 -3.42 11.92 14.96
C VAL A 6 -2.67 10.73 15.50
N LYS A 7 -1.91 10.05 14.65
CA LYS A 7 -1.09 8.91 15.01
C LYS A 7 0.29 9.01 14.40
N HIS A 8 1.31 8.76 15.19
CA HIS A 8 2.64 8.51 14.66
C HIS A 8 2.68 7.07 14.13
N ILE A 9 3.51 6.83 13.13
CA ILE A 9 3.63 5.50 12.50
C ILE A 9 3.99 4.41 13.53
N ASP A 10 4.76 4.76 14.56
CA ASP A 10 5.16 3.81 15.60
C ASP A 10 4.01 3.41 16.53
N GLU A 11 2.88 4.11 16.46
CA GLU A 11 1.69 3.80 17.25
C GLU A 11 0.74 2.85 16.51
N LEU A 12 1.03 2.53 15.25
CA LEU A 12 0.16 1.67 14.44
C LEU A 12 0.42 0.20 14.74
N GLU A 13 -0.66 -0.55 14.87
CA GLU A 13 -0.57 -2.00 14.98
C GLU A 13 -0.17 -2.62 13.64
N SER A 14 0.53 -3.74 13.67
CA SER A 14 0.90 -4.47 12.47
C SER A 14 0.28 -5.86 12.46
N HIS A 15 0.08 -6.38 11.25
CA HIS A 15 -0.38 -7.74 11.05
C HIS A 15 0.62 -8.72 11.65
N GLY A 16 0.16 -9.53 12.60
CA GLY A 16 1.04 -10.47 13.31
C GLY A 16 2.12 -9.82 14.17
N GLY A 17 2.08 -8.50 14.38
CA GLY A 17 3.04 -7.79 15.21
C GLY A 17 4.44 -7.68 14.64
N ASN A 18 4.65 -7.99 13.35
CA ASN A 18 5.98 -8.05 12.75
C ASN A 18 6.45 -6.75 12.08
N GLY A 19 5.60 -5.72 12.04
CA GLY A 19 5.95 -4.42 11.45
C GLY A 19 5.97 -4.37 9.92
N ARG A 20 5.50 -5.41 9.23
CA ARG A 20 5.48 -5.46 7.76
C ARG A 20 4.28 -4.74 7.16
N PHE A 21 3.09 -5.00 7.70
CA PHE A 21 1.84 -4.38 7.27
C PHE A 21 1.24 -3.64 8.45
N LEU A 22 1.34 -2.31 8.43
CA LEU A 22 0.85 -1.46 9.52
C LEU A 22 -0.55 -0.96 9.18
N PHE A 23 -1.48 -1.10 10.12
CA PHE A 23 -2.90 -0.80 9.91
C PHE A 23 -3.21 0.68 10.09
N ALA A 24 -2.83 1.50 9.10
CA ALA A 24 -3.03 2.95 9.17
C ALA A 24 -4.51 3.33 9.15
N ARG A 25 -5.31 2.68 8.28
CA ARG A 25 -6.75 2.92 8.22
C ARG A 25 -7.41 2.68 9.58
N LYS A 26 -7.11 1.55 10.19
CA LYS A 26 -7.68 1.17 11.49
C LYS A 26 -7.24 2.13 12.58
N GLY A 27 -5.95 2.44 12.61
CA GLY A 27 -5.38 3.34 13.62
C GLY A 27 -5.97 4.74 13.57
N LEU A 28 -6.25 5.24 12.37
CA LEU A 28 -6.84 6.56 12.17
C LEU A 28 -8.38 6.54 12.25
N GLY A 29 -9.00 5.38 12.11
CA GLY A 29 -10.46 5.28 12.09
C GLY A 29 -11.08 5.71 10.77
N VAL A 30 -10.33 5.65 9.67
CA VAL A 30 -10.84 6.02 8.35
C VAL A 30 -11.80 4.96 7.85
N THR A 31 -12.92 5.38 7.27
CA THR A 31 -13.93 4.47 6.72
C THR A 31 -14.14 4.62 5.23
N SER A 32 -13.55 5.65 4.59
CA SER A 32 -13.79 5.97 3.18
C SER A 32 -12.89 5.20 2.22
N PHE A 33 -11.72 4.77 2.67
CA PHE A 33 -10.75 4.07 1.83
C PHE A 33 -9.83 3.22 2.70
N GLY A 34 -9.18 2.24 2.08
CA GLY A 34 -8.15 1.45 2.74
C GLY A 34 -6.81 2.16 2.73
N MET A 35 -6.01 1.98 3.78
CA MET A 35 -4.67 2.54 3.86
C MET A 35 -3.81 1.69 4.77
N ASN A 36 -2.67 1.26 4.26
CA ASN A 36 -1.66 0.56 5.02
C ASN A 36 -0.31 1.22 4.80
N VAL A 37 0.55 1.13 5.81
CA VAL A 37 1.98 1.34 5.62
C VAL A 37 2.60 -0.04 5.49
N GLU A 38 3.43 -0.22 4.47
CA GLU A 38 4.09 -1.51 4.20
C GLU A 38 5.60 -1.29 4.24
N ARG A 39 6.29 -2.13 5.01
CA ARG A 39 7.73 -2.06 5.20
C ARG A 39 8.32 -3.44 5.03
N PHE A 40 9.10 -3.62 3.98
CA PHE A 40 9.72 -4.90 3.67
C PHE A 40 11.23 -4.77 3.61
N PRO A 41 11.98 -5.63 4.33
CA PRO A 41 13.43 -5.64 4.21
C PRO A 41 13.85 -6.22 2.85
N ALA A 42 15.12 -5.99 2.50
CA ALA A 42 15.69 -6.66 1.34
C ALA A 42 15.53 -8.17 1.48
N GLY A 43 15.21 -8.83 0.37
CA GLY A 43 15.04 -10.28 0.35
C GLY A 43 13.69 -10.78 0.86
N TYR A 44 12.81 -9.89 1.31
CA TYR A 44 11.46 -10.30 1.73
C TYR A 44 10.71 -10.86 0.52
N ALA A 45 10.30 -12.13 0.59
CA ALA A 45 9.70 -12.86 -0.53
C ALA A 45 8.25 -13.27 -0.27
N ASP A 46 7.69 -12.90 0.87
CA ASP A 46 6.35 -13.35 1.27
C ASP A 46 5.21 -12.44 0.79
N TYR A 47 5.52 -11.40 0.03
CA TYR A 47 4.48 -10.57 -0.57
C TYR A 47 3.77 -11.40 -1.65
N PRO A 48 2.44 -11.63 -1.53
CA PRO A 48 1.75 -12.48 -2.48
C PRO A 48 1.51 -11.79 -3.81
N ASP A 49 1.58 -12.56 -4.89
CA ASP A 49 1.04 -12.15 -6.17
C ASP A 49 -0.48 -12.24 -6.05
N HIS A 50 -1.19 -11.13 -6.23
CA HIS A 50 -2.62 -11.11 -5.96
C HIS A 50 -3.37 -10.10 -6.82
N THR A 51 -4.70 -10.23 -6.82
CA THR A 51 -5.61 -9.26 -7.41
C THR A 51 -6.59 -8.77 -6.35
N HIS A 52 -7.34 -7.74 -6.70
CA HIS A 52 -8.47 -7.26 -5.90
C HIS A 52 -9.80 -7.47 -6.63
N GLU A 53 -9.89 -8.53 -7.44
CA GLU A 53 -11.13 -8.85 -8.15
C GLU A 53 -12.32 -9.05 -7.22
N LYS A 54 -12.09 -9.65 -6.06
CA LYS A 54 -13.16 -9.99 -5.12
C LYS A 54 -13.75 -8.76 -4.43
N ASP A 55 -12.91 -7.82 -4.02
CA ASP A 55 -13.36 -6.62 -3.32
C ASP A 55 -13.47 -5.40 -4.24
N GLY A 56 -13.02 -5.52 -5.49
CA GLY A 56 -13.17 -4.48 -6.50
C GLY A 56 -12.32 -3.24 -6.26
N GLN A 57 -11.31 -3.30 -5.42
CA GLN A 57 -10.49 -2.13 -5.12
C GLN A 57 -9.44 -1.86 -6.18
N GLU A 58 -9.31 -0.59 -6.58
CA GLU A 58 -8.08 -0.13 -7.21
C GLU A 58 -7.15 0.33 -6.10
N GLU A 59 -5.86 0.16 -6.32
CA GLU A 59 -4.84 0.53 -5.34
C GLU A 59 -3.86 1.53 -5.89
N VAL A 60 -3.34 2.36 -4.97
CA VAL A 60 -2.20 3.23 -5.26
C VAL A 60 -1.11 2.89 -4.26
N TYR A 61 0.09 2.66 -4.78
CA TYR A 61 1.29 2.50 -3.98
C TYR A 61 2.15 3.75 -4.11
N PHE A 62 2.65 4.25 -3.00
CA PHE A 62 3.56 5.40 -2.99
C PHE A 62 4.79 5.04 -2.17
N VAL A 63 5.95 4.94 -2.81
CA VAL A 63 7.22 4.64 -2.14
C VAL A 63 7.79 5.94 -1.55
N TYR A 64 8.10 5.92 -0.27
CA TYR A 64 8.73 7.08 0.39
C TYR A 64 10.14 6.80 0.90
N GLU A 65 10.56 5.53 0.99
CA GLU A 65 11.90 5.14 1.42
C GLU A 65 12.31 3.83 0.76
N GLY A 66 13.57 3.72 0.37
CA GLY A 66 14.05 2.53 -0.31
C GLY A 66 13.53 2.44 -1.73
N SER A 67 13.42 1.22 -2.25
CA SER A 67 12.95 0.98 -3.61
C SER A 67 12.32 -0.40 -3.73
N ALA A 68 11.56 -0.60 -4.80
CA ALA A 68 10.96 -1.89 -5.10
C ALA A 68 10.74 -2.03 -6.60
N THR A 69 10.50 -3.26 -7.03
CA THR A 69 9.99 -3.56 -8.36
C THR A 69 8.54 -4.00 -8.21
N LEU A 70 7.66 -3.35 -8.96
CA LEU A 70 6.26 -3.78 -9.09
C LEU A 70 6.17 -4.70 -10.29
N GLN A 71 5.84 -5.96 -10.05
CA GLN A 71 5.59 -6.93 -11.10
C GLN A 71 4.09 -7.01 -11.34
N ALA A 72 3.66 -6.74 -12.56
CA ALA A 72 2.26 -6.75 -12.97
C ALA A 72 2.12 -7.57 -14.25
N GLY A 73 1.75 -8.84 -14.12
CA GLY A 73 1.78 -9.77 -15.23
C GLY A 73 3.20 -9.95 -15.73
N ASP A 74 3.43 -9.71 -17.02
CA ASP A 74 4.76 -9.83 -17.65
C ASP A 74 5.58 -8.56 -17.58
N GLU A 75 5.04 -7.49 -17.02
CA GLU A 75 5.70 -6.19 -16.96
C GLU A 75 6.26 -5.91 -15.58
N SER A 76 7.36 -5.18 -15.53
CA SER A 76 8.01 -4.76 -14.30
C SER A 76 8.23 -3.26 -14.31
N PHE A 77 7.99 -2.63 -13.16
CA PHE A 77 8.10 -1.19 -13.01
C PHE A 77 8.97 -0.89 -11.78
N GLU A 78 9.96 -0.01 -11.94
CA GLU A 78 10.79 0.41 -10.83
C GLU A 78 10.09 1.49 -10.01
N LEU A 79 10.03 1.28 -8.69
CA LEU A 79 9.43 2.22 -7.75
C LEU A 79 10.53 2.80 -6.87
N MET A 80 10.92 4.03 -7.16
CA MET A 80 11.89 4.79 -6.38
C MET A 80 11.16 5.73 -5.42
N PRO A 81 11.85 6.32 -4.43
CA PRO A 81 11.20 7.29 -3.55
C PRO A 81 10.53 8.41 -4.34
N GLY A 82 9.28 8.70 -3.99
CA GLY A 82 8.46 9.69 -4.70
C GLY A 82 7.67 9.13 -5.88
N THR A 83 7.74 7.83 -6.14
CA THR A 83 7.01 7.20 -7.25
C THR A 83 5.64 6.73 -6.79
N PHE A 84 4.62 7.07 -7.59
CA PHE A 84 3.25 6.57 -7.43
C PHE A 84 2.96 5.50 -8.47
N ALA A 85 2.26 4.46 -8.08
CA ALA A 85 1.78 3.43 -9.00
C ALA A 85 0.32 3.14 -8.72
N ARG A 86 -0.52 3.18 -9.75
CA ARG A 86 -1.92 2.76 -9.66
C ARG A 86 -2.07 1.39 -10.27
N VAL A 87 -2.78 0.51 -9.60
CA VAL A 87 -3.08 -0.83 -10.10
C VAL A 87 -4.60 -1.06 -10.05
N GLY A 88 -5.18 -1.46 -11.17
CA GLY A 88 -6.60 -1.76 -11.27
C GLY A 88 -6.98 -3.06 -10.54
N PRO A 89 -8.27 -3.25 -10.22
CA PRO A 89 -8.72 -4.39 -9.41
C PRO A 89 -8.38 -5.76 -9.99
N GLY A 90 -8.50 -5.91 -11.30
CA GLY A 90 -8.29 -7.21 -11.97
C GLY A 90 -6.83 -7.50 -12.32
N GLN A 91 -5.94 -6.55 -12.12
CA GLN A 91 -4.53 -6.72 -12.47
C GLN A 91 -3.79 -7.45 -11.36
N SER A 92 -3.18 -8.57 -11.68
CA SER A 92 -2.29 -9.28 -10.77
C SER A 92 -1.04 -8.43 -10.52
N ARG A 93 -0.61 -8.34 -9.26
CA ARG A 93 0.58 -7.56 -8.88
C ARG A 93 1.32 -8.19 -7.73
N LYS A 94 2.60 -7.87 -7.69
CA LYS A 94 3.51 -8.29 -6.64
C LYS A 94 4.57 -7.19 -6.44
N ILE A 95 4.91 -6.92 -5.18
CA ILE A 95 5.99 -6.00 -4.82
C ILE A 95 7.22 -6.82 -4.44
N VAL A 96 8.34 -6.51 -5.07
CA VAL A 96 9.64 -7.12 -4.75
C VAL A 96 10.55 -6.02 -4.21
N PRO A 97 10.94 -6.05 -2.93
CA PRO A 97 11.80 -5.02 -2.36
C PRO A 97 13.16 -4.97 -3.05
N GLY A 98 13.72 -3.78 -3.16
CA GLY A 98 15.08 -3.58 -3.64
C GLY A 98 16.13 -3.98 -2.60
N GLU A 99 17.40 -3.76 -2.91
CA GLU A 99 18.52 -4.21 -2.08
C GLU A 99 18.57 -3.55 -0.69
N ASN A 100 17.93 -2.40 -0.51
CA ASN A 100 17.86 -1.69 0.77
C ASN A 100 16.47 -1.76 1.40
N GLY A 101 15.61 -2.64 0.91
CA GLY A 101 14.23 -2.72 1.36
C GLY A 101 13.38 -1.60 0.79
N VAL A 102 12.13 -1.54 1.23
CA VAL A 102 11.17 -0.53 0.78
C VAL A 102 10.21 -0.19 1.90
N SER A 103 9.82 1.09 1.96
CA SER A 103 8.71 1.56 2.77
C SER A 103 7.76 2.33 1.86
N LEU A 104 6.48 1.98 1.93
CA LEU A 104 5.47 2.56 1.04
C LEU A 104 4.13 2.70 1.73
N LEU A 105 3.30 3.56 1.16
CA LEU A 105 1.88 3.63 1.48
C LEU A 105 1.10 2.86 0.42
N ALA A 106 0.12 2.09 0.86
CA ALA A 106 -0.85 1.44 -0.01
C ALA A 106 -2.23 2.00 0.30
N LEU A 107 -2.89 2.56 -0.70
CA LEU A 107 -4.22 3.13 -0.60
C LEU A 107 -5.16 2.33 -1.49
N GLY A 108 -6.36 2.06 -1.02
CA GLY A 108 -7.32 1.30 -1.80
C GLY A 108 -8.73 1.85 -1.68
N GLY A 109 -9.47 1.78 -2.77
CA GLY A 109 -10.87 2.18 -2.79
C GLY A 109 -11.55 1.64 -4.03
N LYS A 110 -12.88 1.66 -4.02
CA LYS A 110 -13.64 1.16 -5.18
C LYS A 110 -13.71 2.24 -6.26
N PRO A 111 -13.46 1.87 -7.53
CA PRO A 111 -13.58 2.82 -8.63
C PRO A 111 -14.94 3.51 -8.61
N GLY A 112 -14.94 4.81 -8.86
CA GLY A 112 -16.15 5.62 -8.90
C GLY A 112 -16.73 6.02 -7.57
N SER A 113 -16.14 5.59 -6.44
CA SER A 113 -16.64 5.97 -5.11
C SER A 113 -16.26 7.39 -4.70
N PHE A 114 -15.26 7.97 -5.35
CA PHE A 114 -14.86 9.35 -5.13
C PHE A 114 -15.43 10.26 -6.21
N GLU A 115 -16.10 11.32 -5.79
CA GLU A 115 -16.65 12.31 -6.71
C GLU A 115 -15.66 13.44 -6.87
N ALA A 116 -14.94 13.42 -8.00
CA ALA A 116 -13.90 14.39 -8.27
C ALA A 116 -14.47 15.72 -8.74
N ASN A 117 -13.95 16.82 -8.21
CA ASN A 117 -14.29 18.19 -8.66
C ASN A 117 -13.05 18.98 -9.08
N VAL A 118 -11.96 18.29 -9.37
CA VAL A 118 -10.69 18.86 -9.85
C VAL A 118 -10.22 18.14 -11.10
#